data_17e669e4fc9c09a21161226b93468edc
#
_entry.id   17e669e4fc9c09a21161226b93468edc
#
_cell.length_a   1.000
_cell.length_b   1.000
_cell.length_c   1.000
_cell.angle_alpha   90.00
_cell.angle_beta   90.00
_cell.angle_gamma   90.00
#
_symmetry.space_group_name_H-M   'P 1'
#
loop_
_entity.id
_entity.type
_entity.pdbx_description
1 polymer ?
#
loop_
_entity_poly.entity_id
_entity_poly.type
_entity_poly.pdbx_seq_one_letter_code
_entity_poly.pdbx_strand_id
1 'polypeptide(L)'
;LSSMDAAQMTQKILSMLRASYAKKEAQYGAPVMRELERVMTLRVVDEYWMDHIDAMDDLRQGIRLRAYAQTDPVIEYKREGFEMFEAMTNAIKEEIVRRVFLVRLRTNEEVKRERVAKITGEGGGGDKTVKRQPVVKKIKVGPNDPCPCGSGKKYKKCCRDKDLAAEQGKQA
;
A
#
# COMPACT_ATOMS: atom_id res chain seq x y z
N LEU A 1 -26.63 18.47 29.11
CA LEU A 1 -27.10 17.99 27.79
C LEU A 1 -28.63 17.69 27.76
N SER A 2 -29.24 17.47 28.89
CA SER A 2 -30.64 17.05 28.98
C SER A 2 -31.70 18.15 28.76
N SER A 3 -31.29 19.41 28.53
CA SER A 3 -32.24 20.55 28.34
C SER A 3 -32.03 21.28 26.99
N MET A 4 -31.26 20.73 26.06
CA MET A 4 -31.02 21.37 24.77
C MET A 4 -31.94 20.78 23.70
N ASP A 5 -32.57 21.68 22.90
CA ASP A 5 -33.31 21.30 21.69
C ASP A 5 -32.35 20.67 20.63
N ALA A 6 -32.90 19.81 19.77
CA ALA A 6 -32.16 19.09 18.73
C ALA A 6 -31.38 20.05 17.84
N ALA A 7 -31.91 21.20 17.49
CA ALA A 7 -31.24 22.23 16.69
C ALA A 7 -30.02 22.82 17.42
N GLN A 8 -30.15 23.11 18.72
CA GLN A 8 -29.06 23.63 19.56
C GLN A 8 -27.96 22.57 19.72
N MET A 9 -28.34 21.31 19.86
CA MET A 9 -27.36 20.19 19.94
C MET A 9 -26.56 20.06 18.65
N THR A 10 -27.22 20.08 17.50
CA THR A 10 -26.59 20.06 16.19
C THR A 10 -25.60 21.23 16.00
N GLN A 11 -26.02 22.43 16.33
CA GLN A 11 -25.17 23.62 16.27
C GLN A 11 -23.93 23.48 17.17
N LYS A 12 -24.09 22.95 18.37
CA LYS A 12 -22.98 22.74 19.30
C LYS A 12 -22.00 21.69 18.75
N ILE A 13 -22.48 20.58 18.21
CA ILE A 13 -21.65 19.54 17.60
C ILE A 13 -20.87 20.14 16.41
N LEU A 14 -21.54 20.88 15.53
CA LEU A 14 -20.88 21.52 14.39
C LEU A 14 -19.79 22.51 14.82
N SER A 15 -20.03 23.31 15.87
CA SER A 15 -19.02 24.22 16.40
C SER A 15 -17.79 23.48 16.95
N MET A 16 -18.01 22.36 17.66
CA MET A 16 -16.92 21.52 18.17
C MET A 16 -16.12 20.86 17.03
N LEU A 17 -16.79 20.38 15.98
CA LEU A 17 -16.13 19.79 14.81
C LEU A 17 -15.28 20.85 14.07
N ARG A 18 -15.83 22.05 13.85
CA ARG A 18 -15.08 23.17 13.24
C ARG A 18 -13.85 23.57 14.06
N ALA A 19 -13.99 23.64 15.37
CA ALA A 19 -12.85 23.92 16.26
C ALA A 19 -11.78 22.82 16.20
N SER A 20 -12.20 21.55 16.18
CA SER A 20 -11.30 20.41 16.06
C SER A 20 -10.56 20.40 14.71
N TYR A 21 -11.28 20.72 13.63
CA TYR A 21 -10.67 20.85 12.29
C TYR A 21 -9.64 21.98 12.24
N ALA A 22 -9.98 23.19 12.74
CA ALA A 22 -9.07 24.32 12.78
C ALA A 22 -7.81 24.01 13.60
N LYS A 23 -7.95 23.28 14.73
CA LYS A 23 -6.82 22.83 15.53
C LYS A 23 -5.91 21.89 14.73
N LYS A 24 -6.49 20.96 13.97
CA LYS A 24 -5.75 20.04 13.12
C LYS A 24 -5.03 20.76 11.98
N GLU A 25 -5.69 21.73 11.34
CA GLU A 25 -5.09 22.55 10.28
C GLU A 25 -3.94 23.42 10.83
N ALA A 26 -4.07 23.98 12.03
CA ALA A 26 -2.98 24.71 12.68
C ALA A 26 -1.79 23.80 13.02
N GLN A 27 -2.03 22.54 13.35
CA GLN A 27 -0.98 21.56 13.67
C GLN A 27 -0.16 21.14 12.46
N TYR A 28 -0.80 20.87 11.32
CA TYR A 28 -0.14 20.32 10.12
C TYR A 28 0.20 21.38 9.07
N GLY A 29 -0.44 22.54 9.15
CA GLY A 29 -0.37 23.59 8.14
C GLY A 29 -1.39 23.40 7.01
N ALA A 30 -1.89 24.51 6.47
CA ALA A 30 -2.93 24.50 5.44
C ALA A 30 -2.58 23.70 4.17
N PRO A 31 -1.35 23.79 3.60
CA PRO A 31 -1.00 23.03 2.40
C PRO A 31 -1.08 21.52 2.61
N VAL A 32 -0.56 21.04 3.73
CA VAL A 32 -0.57 19.61 4.09
C VAL A 32 -2.00 19.12 4.33
N MET A 33 -2.82 19.97 4.95
CA MET A 33 -4.22 19.64 5.20
C MET A 33 -5.03 19.54 3.90
N ARG A 34 -4.82 20.45 2.92
CA ARG A 34 -5.46 20.36 1.59
C ARG A 34 -5.05 19.08 0.84
N GLU A 35 -3.78 18.72 0.91
CA GLU A 35 -3.30 17.49 0.29
C GLU A 35 -3.88 16.24 0.98
N LEU A 36 -3.98 16.23 2.30
CA LEU A 36 -4.63 15.17 3.05
C LEU A 36 -6.09 14.99 2.62
N GLU A 37 -6.86 16.08 2.54
CA GLU A 37 -8.24 16.07 2.08
C GLU A 37 -8.37 15.52 0.67
N ARG A 38 -7.52 15.98 -0.24
CA ARG A 38 -7.49 15.50 -1.62
C ARG A 38 -7.26 14.00 -1.70
N VAL A 39 -6.22 13.51 -1.04
CA VAL A 39 -5.85 12.09 -1.05
C VAL A 39 -6.94 11.23 -0.42
N MET A 40 -7.50 11.66 0.73
CA MET A 40 -8.57 10.92 1.39
C MET A 40 -9.85 10.88 0.56
N THR A 41 -10.21 12.00 -0.06
CA THR A 41 -11.39 12.07 -0.94
C THR A 41 -11.25 11.13 -2.13
N LEU A 42 -10.12 11.20 -2.85
CA LEU A 42 -9.90 10.34 -4.01
C LEU A 42 -9.92 8.87 -3.65
N ARG A 43 -9.27 8.49 -2.55
CA ARG A 43 -9.22 7.10 -2.09
C ARG A 43 -10.59 6.57 -1.69
N VAL A 44 -11.39 7.36 -0.98
CA VAL A 44 -12.74 6.94 -0.59
C VAL A 44 -13.65 6.81 -1.80
N VAL A 45 -13.60 7.78 -2.72
CA VAL A 45 -14.40 7.71 -3.95
C VAL A 45 -14.04 6.48 -4.76
N ASP A 46 -12.76 6.20 -4.95
CA ASP A 46 -12.28 5.03 -5.71
C ASP A 46 -12.77 3.72 -5.09
N GLU A 47 -12.62 3.56 -3.79
CA GLU A 47 -13.07 2.38 -3.04
C GLU A 47 -14.58 2.13 -3.18
N TYR A 48 -15.41 3.13 -2.88
CA TYR A 48 -16.86 3.00 -2.97
C TYR A 48 -17.38 2.88 -4.40
N TRP A 49 -16.68 3.51 -5.36
CA TRP A 49 -17.03 3.39 -6.77
C TRP A 49 -16.80 1.98 -7.31
N MET A 50 -15.70 1.34 -6.95
CA MET A 50 -15.44 -0.05 -7.35
C MET A 50 -16.49 -0.99 -6.78
N ASP A 51 -16.80 -0.88 -5.48
CA ASP A 51 -17.86 -1.66 -4.85
C ASP A 51 -19.23 -1.44 -5.50
N HIS A 52 -19.52 -0.20 -5.91
CA HIS A 52 -20.77 0.14 -6.57
C HIS A 52 -20.87 -0.47 -7.98
N ILE A 53 -19.79 -0.50 -8.76
CA ILE A 53 -19.76 -1.16 -10.07
C ILE A 53 -20.10 -2.64 -9.93
N ASP A 54 -19.48 -3.32 -8.98
CA ASP A 54 -19.74 -4.74 -8.71
C ASP A 54 -21.20 -4.97 -8.28
N ALA A 55 -21.71 -4.14 -7.37
CA ALA A 55 -23.10 -4.22 -6.93
C ALA A 55 -24.12 -3.93 -8.05
N MET A 56 -23.80 -3.03 -8.99
CA MET A 56 -24.64 -2.77 -10.16
C MET A 56 -24.62 -3.94 -11.16
N ASP A 57 -23.52 -4.64 -11.27
CA ASP A 57 -23.43 -5.84 -12.11
C ASP A 57 -24.27 -6.99 -11.51
N ASP A 58 -24.22 -7.18 -10.21
CA ASP A 58 -25.06 -8.12 -9.48
C ASP A 58 -26.56 -7.78 -9.61
N LEU A 59 -26.91 -6.51 -9.49
CA LEU A 59 -28.28 -6.03 -9.73
C LEU A 59 -28.74 -6.38 -11.15
N ARG A 60 -27.90 -6.13 -12.15
CA ARG A 60 -28.21 -6.43 -13.57
C ARG A 60 -28.47 -7.91 -13.81
N GLN A 61 -27.71 -8.78 -13.14
CA GLN A 61 -27.91 -10.23 -13.23
C GLN A 61 -29.19 -10.67 -12.50
N GLY A 62 -29.45 -10.10 -11.33
CA GLY A 62 -30.60 -10.44 -10.48
C GLY A 62 -31.94 -9.91 -10.99
N ILE A 63 -31.98 -8.80 -11.72
CA ILE A 63 -33.22 -8.13 -12.12
C ILE A 63 -34.09 -8.98 -13.06
N ARG A 64 -33.46 -9.86 -13.85
CA ARG A 64 -34.16 -10.77 -14.76
C ARG A 64 -35.04 -11.77 -14.02
N LEU A 65 -34.66 -12.17 -12.81
CA LEU A 65 -35.44 -13.07 -11.98
C LEU A 65 -36.71 -12.42 -11.45
N ARG A 66 -36.73 -11.09 -11.28
CA ARG A 66 -37.87 -10.30 -10.82
C ARG A 66 -38.92 -10.07 -11.91
N ALA A 67 -38.57 -10.29 -13.18
CA ALA A 67 -39.52 -10.23 -14.30
C ALA A 67 -40.75 -11.19 -14.13
N TYR A 68 -40.58 -12.22 -13.32
CA TYR A 68 -41.69 -13.12 -12.95
C TYR A 68 -42.77 -12.46 -12.07
N ALA A 69 -42.45 -11.32 -11.44
CA ALA A 69 -43.35 -10.58 -10.55
C ALA A 69 -44.25 -9.52 -11.27
N GLN A 70 -44.38 -9.60 -12.61
CA GLN A 70 -45.19 -8.69 -13.43
C GLN A 70 -44.77 -7.20 -13.38
N THR A 71 -43.57 -6.90 -12.92
CA THR A 71 -42.96 -5.56 -12.96
C THR A 71 -41.99 -5.46 -14.14
N ASP A 72 -41.93 -4.28 -14.78
CA ASP A 72 -40.97 -4.04 -15.86
C ASP A 72 -39.52 -4.03 -15.30
N PRO A 73 -38.67 -4.97 -15.71
CA PRO A 73 -37.30 -5.08 -15.21
C PRO A 73 -36.46 -3.82 -15.40
N VAL A 74 -36.74 -3.02 -16.46
CA VAL A 74 -36.01 -1.79 -16.73
C VAL A 74 -36.36 -0.71 -15.71
N ILE A 75 -37.63 -0.62 -15.34
CA ILE A 75 -38.09 0.34 -14.32
C ILE A 75 -37.47 -0.01 -12.97
N GLU A 76 -37.54 -1.28 -12.59
CA GLU A 76 -36.96 -1.75 -11.33
C GLU A 76 -35.44 -1.54 -11.30
N TYR A 77 -34.72 -1.85 -12.37
CA TYR A 77 -33.28 -1.61 -12.48
C TYR A 77 -32.93 -0.12 -12.27
N LYS A 78 -33.69 0.78 -12.90
CA LYS A 78 -33.44 2.22 -12.75
C LYS A 78 -33.71 2.69 -11.32
N ARG A 79 -34.78 2.20 -10.70
CA ARG A 79 -35.16 2.57 -9.33
C ARG A 79 -34.12 2.11 -8.33
N GLU A 80 -33.80 0.82 -8.33
CA GLU A 80 -32.82 0.24 -7.40
C GLU A 80 -31.41 0.79 -7.64
N GLY A 81 -31.00 0.96 -8.91
CA GLY A 81 -29.73 1.55 -9.24
C GLY A 81 -29.59 2.98 -8.75
N PHE A 82 -30.69 3.77 -8.82
CA PHE A 82 -30.69 5.12 -8.26
C PHE A 82 -30.60 5.12 -6.73
N GLU A 83 -31.34 4.25 -6.06
CA GLU A 83 -31.27 4.10 -4.59
C GLU A 83 -29.86 3.70 -4.12
N MET A 84 -29.24 2.75 -4.84
CA MET A 84 -27.87 2.33 -4.57
C MET A 84 -26.86 3.44 -4.78
N PHE A 85 -27.01 4.22 -5.85
CA PHE A 85 -26.15 5.37 -6.13
C PHE A 85 -26.28 6.47 -5.07
N GLU A 86 -27.50 6.77 -4.64
CA GLU A 86 -27.75 7.75 -3.58
C GLU A 86 -27.15 7.28 -2.25
N ALA A 87 -27.32 6.01 -1.89
CA ALA A 87 -26.70 5.41 -0.71
C ALA A 87 -25.16 5.50 -0.76
N MET A 88 -24.57 5.15 -1.90
CA MET A 88 -23.12 5.28 -2.12
C MET A 88 -22.65 6.72 -1.94
N THR A 89 -23.29 7.70 -2.57
CA THR A 89 -22.86 9.10 -2.48
C THR A 89 -22.95 9.65 -1.05
N ASN A 90 -23.93 9.21 -0.28
CA ASN A 90 -24.05 9.58 1.13
C ASN A 90 -22.97 8.90 1.98
N ALA A 91 -22.70 7.62 1.76
CA ALA A 91 -21.64 6.88 2.44
C ALA A 91 -20.25 7.48 2.16
N ILE A 92 -19.97 7.90 0.92
CA ILE A 92 -18.73 8.60 0.55
C ILE A 92 -18.56 9.88 1.38
N LYS A 93 -19.60 10.72 1.50
CA LYS A 93 -19.54 11.98 2.27
C LYS A 93 -19.19 11.71 3.74
N GLU A 94 -19.86 10.73 4.34
CA GLU A 94 -19.64 10.35 5.73
C GLU A 94 -18.22 9.81 5.95
N GLU A 95 -17.76 8.93 5.07
CA GLU A 95 -16.45 8.30 5.21
C GLU A 95 -15.29 9.29 4.96
N ILE A 96 -15.43 10.24 4.02
CA ILE A 96 -14.44 11.32 3.84
C ILE A 96 -14.28 12.10 5.15
N VAL A 97 -15.38 12.55 5.74
CA VAL A 97 -15.34 13.31 7.00
C VAL A 97 -14.69 12.46 8.09
N ARG A 98 -15.10 11.21 8.24
CA ARG A 98 -14.54 10.29 9.22
C ARG A 98 -13.02 10.15 9.06
N ARG A 99 -12.55 9.85 7.85
CA ARG A 99 -11.10 9.65 7.58
C ARG A 99 -10.30 10.91 7.78
N VAL A 100 -10.78 12.06 7.34
CA VAL A 100 -10.10 13.35 7.54
C VAL A 100 -9.90 13.66 9.03
N PHE A 101 -10.85 13.32 9.89
CA PHE A 101 -10.71 13.53 11.33
C PHE A 101 -9.86 12.47 12.02
N LEU A 102 -9.93 11.21 11.63
CA LEU A 102 -9.25 10.10 12.30
C LEU A 102 -7.76 9.97 11.90
N VAL A 103 -7.41 10.30 10.66
CA VAL A 103 -6.03 10.16 10.18
C VAL A 103 -5.08 11.06 10.95
N ARG A 104 -3.99 10.47 11.43
CA ARG A 104 -2.85 11.17 12.03
C ARG A 104 -1.66 11.04 11.09
N LEU A 105 -1.10 12.17 10.70
CA LEU A 105 0.12 12.20 9.91
C LEU A 105 1.30 11.94 10.83
N ARG A 106 2.12 10.95 10.48
CA ARG A 106 3.40 10.71 11.15
C ARG A 106 4.45 11.60 10.50
N THR A 107 5.12 12.41 11.28
CA THR A 107 6.33 13.12 10.85
C THR A 107 7.46 12.11 10.69
N ASN A 108 8.40 12.35 9.75
CA ASN A 108 9.53 11.45 9.51
C ASN A 108 10.41 11.18 10.75
N GLU A 109 10.31 12.00 11.78
CA GLU A 109 11.00 11.80 13.06
C GLU A 109 10.44 10.62 13.87
N GLU A 110 9.16 10.28 13.68
CA GLU A 110 8.51 9.15 14.36
C GLU A 110 8.79 7.80 13.68
N VAL A 111 9.30 7.80 12.44
CA VAL A 111 9.69 6.60 11.69
C VAL A 111 11.15 6.23 11.98
N LYS A 112 11.62 6.31 13.22
CA LYS A 112 12.81 5.58 13.64
C LYS A 112 12.45 4.10 13.61
N ARG A 113 12.95 3.40 12.58
CA ARG A 113 12.89 1.94 12.54
C ARG A 113 13.55 1.41 13.81
N GLU A 114 12.78 0.97 14.79
CA GLU A 114 13.31 0.12 15.82
C GLU A 114 13.91 -1.11 15.13
N ARG A 115 15.21 -1.31 15.32
CA ARG A 115 15.87 -2.53 14.86
C ARG A 115 15.26 -3.68 15.64
N VAL A 116 14.29 -4.38 15.04
CA VAL A 116 13.59 -5.52 15.62
C VAL A 116 14.53 -6.74 15.77
N ALA A 117 15.70 -6.71 15.18
CA ALA A 117 16.73 -7.72 15.34
C ALA A 117 17.78 -7.21 16.35
N LYS A 118 17.66 -7.58 17.62
CA LYS A 118 18.81 -7.67 18.51
C LYS A 118 19.74 -8.75 17.93
N ILE A 119 20.92 -8.35 17.50
CA ILE A 119 21.99 -9.32 17.16
C ILE A 119 22.37 -9.97 18.49
N THR A 120 21.71 -11.09 18.84
CA THR A 120 22.18 -11.99 19.89
C THR A 120 23.34 -12.78 19.32
N GLY A 121 24.48 -12.12 19.19
CA GLY A 121 25.74 -12.73 18.85
C GLY A 121 26.56 -12.89 20.13
N GLU A 122 26.23 -13.85 20.96
CA GLU A 122 27.20 -14.47 21.85
C GLU A 122 28.05 -15.41 21.01
N GLY A 123 29.15 -14.88 20.54
CA GLY A 123 30.24 -15.65 19.96
C GLY A 123 31.53 -14.99 20.44
N GLY A 124 32.18 -15.64 21.39
CA GLY A 124 33.27 -15.12 22.17
C GLY A 124 34.47 -14.62 21.41
N GLY A 125 35.21 -13.73 22.07
CA GLY A 125 36.65 -13.63 22.06
C GLY A 125 37.28 -12.86 20.92
N GLY A 126 37.96 -11.74 21.24
CA GLY A 126 39.12 -11.28 20.50
C GLY A 126 38.90 -10.05 19.61
N ASP A 127 39.21 -8.92 20.19
CA ASP A 127 39.72 -7.74 19.51
C ASP A 127 40.54 -8.04 18.27
N LYS A 128 40.04 -7.64 17.10
CA LYS A 128 40.83 -7.19 15.94
C LYS A 128 39.86 -6.65 14.88
N THR A 129 39.98 -5.37 14.59
CA THR A 129 39.36 -4.64 13.47
C THR A 129 39.69 -5.32 12.12
N VAL A 130 38.90 -6.31 11.72
CA VAL A 130 38.96 -6.91 10.40
C VAL A 130 38.15 -6.04 9.45
N LYS A 131 38.79 -5.18 8.68
CA LYS A 131 38.21 -4.55 7.49
C LYS A 131 37.76 -5.69 6.57
N ARG A 132 36.44 -5.91 6.50
CA ARG A 132 35.86 -6.84 5.52
C ARG A 132 36.12 -6.28 4.13
N GLN A 133 37.06 -6.89 3.41
CA GLN A 133 37.20 -6.64 1.99
C GLN A 133 35.97 -7.13 1.25
N PRO A 134 35.50 -6.40 0.22
CA PRO A 134 34.34 -6.84 -0.56
C PRO A 134 34.69 -8.17 -1.24
N VAL A 135 33.90 -9.21 -0.96
CA VAL A 135 34.02 -10.51 -1.62
C VAL A 135 33.60 -10.32 -3.08
N VAL A 136 34.56 -10.23 -3.98
CA VAL A 136 34.31 -10.26 -5.41
C VAL A 136 33.87 -11.68 -5.77
N LYS A 137 32.57 -11.84 -6.03
CA LYS A 137 32.02 -13.10 -6.56
C LYS A 137 32.63 -13.36 -7.91
N LYS A 138 33.55 -14.35 -8.02
CA LYS A 138 34.07 -14.81 -9.31
C LYS A 138 32.89 -15.30 -10.15
N ILE A 139 32.72 -14.71 -11.32
CA ILE A 139 31.75 -15.15 -12.31
C ILE A 139 32.10 -16.58 -12.71
N LYS A 140 31.25 -17.55 -12.36
CA LYS A 140 31.44 -18.94 -12.78
C LYS A 140 31.11 -19.04 -14.27
N VAL A 141 32.10 -19.20 -15.10
CA VAL A 141 31.95 -19.41 -16.54
C VAL A 141 31.43 -20.83 -16.79
N GLY A 142 30.34 -20.96 -17.54
CA GLY A 142 29.75 -22.26 -17.89
C GLY A 142 30.66 -23.06 -18.87
N PRO A 143 30.59 -24.39 -18.88
CA PRO A 143 31.45 -25.23 -19.73
C PRO A 143 31.32 -24.95 -21.23
N ASN A 144 30.21 -24.45 -21.68
CA ASN A 144 29.91 -24.15 -23.08
C ASN A 144 30.05 -22.68 -23.46
N ASP A 145 30.32 -21.80 -22.48
CA ASP A 145 30.49 -20.37 -22.72
C ASP A 145 31.82 -20.07 -23.45
N PRO A 146 31.90 -18.93 -24.14
CA PRO A 146 33.18 -18.52 -24.76
C PRO A 146 34.25 -18.34 -23.70
N CYS A 147 35.46 -18.83 -23.99
CA CYS A 147 36.55 -18.79 -23.02
C CYS A 147 36.99 -17.35 -22.73
N PRO A 148 37.13 -16.95 -21.46
CA PRO A 148 37.51 -15.59 -21.06
C PRO A 148 38.93 -15.21 -21.50
N CYS A 149 39.78 -16.17 -21.97
CA CYS A 149 41.07 -15.90 -22.53
C CYS A 149 41.04 -15.24 -23.93
N GLY A 150 39.87 -15.06 -24.54
CA GLY A 150 39.71 -14.43 -25.86
C GLY A 150 40.03 -15.34 -27.06
N SER A 151 40.27 -16.64 -26.87
CA SER A 151 40.61 -17.59 -27.94
C SER A 151 39.46 -17.99 -28.86
N GLY A 152 38.21 -17.52 -28.60
CA GLY A 152 37.00 -17.89 -29.37
C GLY A 152 36.56 -19.34 -29.20
N LYS A 153 37.25 -20.16 -28.44
CA LYS A 153 36.91 -21.56 -28.16
C LYS A 153 36.02 -21.65 -26.92
N LYS A 154 35.18 -22.70 -26.84
CA LYS A 154 34.37 -22.98 -25.65
C LYS A 154 35.28 -23.27 -24.45
N TYR A 155 34.89 -22.76 -23.25
CA TYR A 155 35.68 -22.84 -22.04
C TYR A 155 36.16 -24.27 -21.72
N LYS A 156 35.31 -25.30 -21.90
CA LYS A 156 35.63 -26.71 -21.69
C LYS A 156 36.76 -27.25 -22.60
N LYS A 157 37.00 -26.62 -23.76
CA LYS A 157 38.05 -27.03 -24.73
C LYS A 157 39.27 -26.09 -24.70
N CYS A 158 39.36 -25.21 -23.71
CA CYS A 158 40.44 -24.23 -23.64
C CYS A 158 41.08 -24.14 -22.23
N CYS A 159 40.52 -23.34 -21.32
CA CYS A 159 41.17 -23.05 -20.03
C CYS A 159 40.61 -23.88 -18.87
N ARG A 160 39.50 -24.57 -19.01
CA ARG A 160 38.84 -25.31 -17.92
C ARG A 160 39.80 -26.27 -17.17
N ASP A 161 40.56 -27.08 -17.90
CA ASP A 161 41.37 -28.09 -17.25
C ASP A 161 42.57 -27.45 -16.51
N LYS A 162 43.07 -26.30 -16.99
CA LYS A 162 44.12 -25.52 -16.32
C LYS A 162 43.57 -24.85 -15.04
N ASP A 163 42.36 -24.34 -15.10
CA ASP A 163 41.73 -23.67 -13.95
C ASP A 163 41.36 -24.69 -12.87
N LEU A 164 40.90 -25.88 -13.24
CA LEU A 164 40.61 -26.98 -12.31
C LEU A 164 41.90 -27.50 -11.63
N ALA A 165 43.02 -27.61 -12.36
CA ALA A 165 44.31 -27.99 -11.80
C ALA A 165 44.81 -26.91 -10.82
N ALA A 166 44.61 -25.62 -11.12
CA ALA A 166 45.01 -24.52 -10.25
C ALA A 166 44.13 -24.43 -8.96
N GLU A 167 42.87 -24.86 -9.01
CA GLU A 167 42.04 -24.92 -7.81
C GLU A 167 42.39 -26.10 -6.90
N GLN A 168 42.77 -27.25 -7.47
CA GLN A 168 43.22 -28.41 -6.70
C GLN A 168 44.55 -28.18 -6.00
N GLY A 169 45.46 -27.40 -6.61
CA GLY A 169 46.75 -27.04 -6.00
C GLY A 169 46.70 -26.03 -4.87
N LYS A 170 45.51 -25.42 -4.61
CA LYS A 170 45.28 -24.47 -3.49
C LYS A 170 44.67 -25.10 -2.25
N GLN A 171 44.34 -26.40 -2.31
CA GLN A 171 43.73 -27.15 -1.20
C GLN A 171 44.67 -28.15 -0.55
N ALA A 172 45.95 -28.17 -0.95
CA ALA A 172 46.99 -29.01 -0.36
C ALA A 172 47.90 -28.18 0.59
#